data_d95ebf69579318f40de19b87cdcd738b
#
_entry.id   d95ebf69579318f40de19b87cdcd738b
#
_cell.length_a   1.000
_cell.length_b   1.000
_cell.length_c   1.000
_cell.angle_alpha   90.00
_cell.angle_beta   90.00
_cell.angle_gamma   90.00
#
_symmetry.space_group_name_H-M   'P 1'
#
loop_
_entity.id
_entity.type
_entity.pdbx_description
1 polymer ?
#
loop_
_entity_poly.entity_id
_entity_poly.type
_entity_poly.pdbx_seq_one_letter_code
_entity_poly.pdbx_strand_id
1 'polypeptide(L)'
;MSVDAVLNASKGLIVAPAGCGKTHLITEALGFAQSKPYLVLTHTTAGVTALKKRLSRFAIPPRNYVVTTIDGWALKIAGCFPGLCPLGVGPENPTVFYPSLRRAVRDLVVNGNISEIITATYSRLLVDEYQDCNSEQHELTCALSCLLPTVVFGDPMQCIFNFSGPMPNWNQTVETFFPTLATLQTPWRWNNAQTPDLGQWLLEQRHRLLLRERIDLRSCPDYVRFRPLLRNHNDNIQRQQREYYSLLRQFPNDSVLVLGDSRRASSRHQFAQRINGIDVVEPVDLSDVIKMAASLDDANAANVMPRLLQAAAELMTNVGVSTTLRRISSIQAGRNRTAPSSLENALVALALAPTRQNIRTTLLLLEEKEETRVFRAGALHVLKDAINLSISSPDKSIRESASVIREQRRYQGEGRVSHRSIGSTLLLKGLECDHSVILDAGNMGATDLYVALSRGAKSVTIFSGRDEFTP
;
A
#
# COMPACT_ATOMS: atom_id res chain seq x y z
N MET A 1 28.96 2.30 5.04
CA MET A 1 29.24 2.83 3.69
C MET A 1 29.21 4.34 3.77
N SER A 2 30.18 5.02 3.15
CA SER A 2 30.25 6.49 3.13
C SER A 2 29.36 7.01 1.97
N VAL A 3 28.79 8.19 2.16
CA VAL A 3 28.03 8.93 1.13
C VAL A 3 28.89 9.23 -0.11
N ASP A 4 30.22 9.28 0.06
CA ASP A 4 31.16 9.53 -1.03
C ASP A 4 31.03 8.56 -2.20
N ALA A 5 30.69 7.29 -1.93
CA ALA A 5 30.45 6.32 -2.99
C ALA A 5 29.23 6.68 -3.86
N VAL A 6 28.20 7.32 -3.27
CA VAL A 6 27.05 7.84 -4.03
C VAL A 6 27.43 9.09 -4.81
N LEU A 7 28.23 9.97 -4.21
CA LEU A 7 28.60 11.26 -4.81
C LEU A 7 29.61 11.12 -5.95
N ASN A 8 30.50 10.14 -5.88
CA ASN A 8 31.60 9.97 -6.85
C ASN A 8 31.30 8.95 -7.96
N ALA A 9 30.30 8.08 -7.78
CA ALA A 9 29.97 7.08 -8.80
C ALA A 9 29.42 7.74 -10.06
N SER A 10 29.94 7.37 -11.22
CA SER A 10 29.31 7.69 -12.51
C SER A 10 28.06 6.85 -12.76
N LYS A 11 28.09 5.58 -12.36
CA LYS A 11 26.98 4.64 -12.46
C LYS A 11 27.10 3.56 -11.38
N GLY A 12 26.00 3.20 -10.73
CA GLY A 12 26.04 2.10 -9.78
C GLY A 12 24.74 1.76 -9.09
N LEU A 13 24.75 0.61 -8.44
CA LEU A 13 23.67 0.05 -7.63
C LEU A 13 24.10 -0.02 -6.17
N ILE A 14 23.22 0.39 -5.28
CA ILE A 14 23.33 0.12 -3.84
C ILE A 14 22.23 -0.87 -3.46
N VAL A 15 22.63 -2.08 -3.09
CA VAL A 15 21.71 -3.07 -2.53
C VAL A 15 21.42 -2.69 -1.09
N ALA A 16 20.16 -2.39 -0.81
CA ALA A 16 19.74 -1.86 0.48
C ALA A 16 18.64 -2.73 1.13
N PRO A 17 19.00 -3.75 1.92
CA PRO A 17 18.04 -4.52 2.68
C PRO A 17 17.13 -3.64 3.53
N ALA A 18 15.95 -4.15 3.87
CA ALA A 18 14.98 -3.42 4.70
C ALA A 18 15.64 -2.89 5.98
N GLY A 19 15.36 -1.65 6.35
CA GLY A 19 15.88 -1.05 7.59
C GLY A 19 17.37 -0.76 7.63
N CYS A 20 18.15 -0.98 6.55
CA CYS A 20 19.59 -0.77 6.50
C CYS A 20 20.03 0.66 6.11
N GLY A 21 19.13 1.63 6.14
CA GLY A 21 19.52 3.03 6.03
C GLY A 21 19.49 3.61 4.61
N LYS A 22 18.87 2.95 3.62
CA LYS A 22 18.71 3.44 2.24
C LYS A 22 18.31 4.91 2.16
N THR A 23 17.17 5.24 2.76
CA THR A 23 16.62 6.60 2.73
C THR A 23 17.50 7.61 3.48
N HIS A 24 18.24 7.17 4.51
CA HIS A 24 19.21 8.01 5.20
C HIS A 24 20.35 8.39 4.25
N LEU A 25 20.91 7.42 3.55
CA LEU A 25 22.01 7.63 2.61
C LEU A 25 21.59 8.55 1.44
N ILE A 26 20.38 8.39 0.91
CA ILE A 26 19.81 9.32 -0.08
C ILE A 26 19.69 10.73 0.51
N THR A 27 19.15 10.87 1.73
CA THR A 27 18.98 12.16 2.40
C THR A 27 20.33 12.84 2.64
N GLU A 28 21.33 12.09 3.09
CA GLU A 28 22.67 12.57 3.30
C GLU A 28 23.32 13.08 1.99
N ALA A 29 23.20 12.30 0.90
CA ALA A 29 23.70 12.72 -0.41
C ALA A 29 23.05 14.03 -0.89
N LEU A 30 21.75 14.22 -0.67
CA LEU A 30 21.01 15.44 -1.04
C LEU A 30 21.38 16.65 -0.15
N GLY A 31 22.03 16.44 0.99
CA GLY A 31 22.59 17.48 1.83
C GLY A 31 23.80 18.17 1.21
N PHE A 32 24.51 17.50 0.30
CA PHE A 32 25.64 18.09 -0.42
C PHE A 32 25.12 18.93 -1.59
N ALA A 33 25.25 20.25 -1.47
CA ALA A 33 24.85 21.17 -2.52
C ALA A 33 25.65 20.95 -3.80
N GLN A 34 24.97 20.96 -4.93
CA GLN A 34 25.55 20.93 -6.27
C GLN A 34 25.18 22.21 -7.02
N SER A 35 25.83 22.47 -8.14
CA SER A 35 25.49 23.61 -9.03
C SER A 35 24.08 23.51 -9.60
N LYS A 36 23.52 22.31 -9.67
CA LYS A 36 22.19 21.96 -10.16
C LYS A 36 21.53 20.95 -9.22
N PRO A 37 20.19 20.89 -9.14
CA PRO A 37 19.50 19.92 -8.30
C PRO A 37 19.76 18.47 -8.73
N TYR A 38 19.72 17.58 -7.77
CA TYR A 38 19.59 16.15 -8.02
C TYR A 38 18.20 15.85 -8.57
N LEU A 39 18.11 14.96 -9.55
CA LEU A 39 16.84 14.32 -9.92
C LEU A 39 16.68 13.05 -9.08
N VAL A 40 15.63 12.98 -8.26
CA VAL A 40 15.33 11.80 -7.45
C VAL A 40 14.03 11.19 -7.93
N LEU A 41 14.11 9.98 -8.46
CA LEU A 41 12.97 9.24 -8.96
C LEU A 41 12.62 8.09 -8.01
N THR A 42 11.34 7.83 -7.85
CA THR A 42 10.81 6.67 -7.11
C THR A 42 9.63 6.06 -7.84
N HIS A 43 9.19 4.90 -7.41
CA HIS A 43 8.10 4.18 -8.08
C HIS A 43 6.71 4.75 -7.74
N THR A 44 6.48 5.26 -6.52
CA THR A 44 5.15 5.63 -6.03
C THR A 44 5.06 7.07 -5.52
N THR A 45 3.85 7.66 -5.58
CA THR A 45 3.56 8.97 -4.96
C THR A 45 3.72 8.96 -3.45
N ALA A 46 3.42 7.81 -2.80
CA ALA A 46 3.67 7.62 -1.37
C ALA A 46 5.17 7.72 -1.04
N GLY A 47 6.04 7.11 -1.87
CA GLY A 47 7.49 7.23 -1.77
C GLY A 47 7.97 8.68 -1.90
N VAL A 48 7.44 9.42 -2.87
CA VAL A 48 7.71 10.87 -3.04
C VAL A 48 7.35 11.64 -1.76
N THR A 49 6.16 11.41 -1.22
CA THR A 49 5.66 12.10 -0.03
C THR A 49 6.51 11.78 1.20
N ALA A 50 6.85 10.50 1.40
CA ALA A 50 7.67 10.04 2.50
C ALA A 50 9.09 10.63 2.44
N LEU A 51 9.70 10.65 1.25
CA LEU A 51 11.03 11.22 1.05
C LEU A 51 11.01 12.74 1.27
N LYS A 52 10.06 13.49 0.69
CA LYS A 52 9.93 14.94 0.91
C LYS A 52 9.75 15.28 2.38
N LYS A 53 8.89 14.55 3.11
CA LYS A 53 8.72 14.73 4.56
C LYS A 53 10.03 14.52 5.33
N ARG A 54 10.81 13.51 4.94
CA ARG A 54 12.12 13.23 5.55
C ARG A 54 13.12 14.34 5.25
N LEU A 55 13.22 14.77 3.99
CA LEU A 55 14.09 15.88 3.58
C LEU A 55 13.78 17.18 4.34
N SER A 56 12.49 17.50 4.50
CA SER A 56 12.06 18.64 5.31
C SER A 56 12.46 18.49 6.78
N ARG A 57 12.32 17.29 7.37
CA ARG A 57 12.74 17.03 8.76
C ARG A 57 14.24 17.21 8.97
N PHE A 58 15.07 16.91 7.96
CA PHE A 58 16.52 17.10 8.00
C PHE A 58 16.95 18.46 7.47
N ALA A 59 16.02 19.38 7.23
CA ALA A 59 16.26 20.75 6.73
C ALA A 59 17.08 20.78 5.43
N ILE A 60 16.94 19.79 4.55
CA ILE A 60 17.63 19.78 3.25
C ILE A 60 16.98 20.83 2.34
N PRO A 61 17.78 21.79 1.78
CA PRO A 61 17.23 22.86 0.97
C PRO A 61 16.48 22.34 -0.27
N PRO A 62 15.25 22.82 -0.54
CA PRO A 62 14.46 22.36 -1.70
C PRO A 62 15.14 22.57 -3.06
N ARG A 63 16.04 23.56 -3.15
CA ARG A 63 16.83 23.82 -4.36
C ARG A 63 17.82 22.70 -4.71
N ASN A 64 18.17 21.84 -3.74
CA ASN A 64 19.14 20.76 -3.96
C ASN A 64 18.52 19.57 -4.72
N TYR A 65 17.20 19.46 -4.82
CA TYR A 65 16.57 18.27 -5.37
C TYR A 65 15.25 18.53 -6.09
N VAL A 66 14.95 17.64 -7.03
CA VAL A 66 13.61 17.45 -7.61
C VAL A 66 13.21 16.01 -7.33
N VAL A 67 12.18 15.80 -6.49
CA VAL A 67 11.66 14.47 -6.14
C VAL A 67 10.32 14.25 -6.80
N THR A 68 10.21 13.20 -7.63
CA THR A 68 8.98 12.82 -8.32
C THR A 68 8.96 11.31 -8.61
N THR A 69 7.84 10.79 -9.11
CA THR A 69 7.80 9.41 -9.63
C THR A 69 8.42 9.35 -11.03
N ILE A 70 8.87 8.15 -11.46
CA ILE A 70 9.37 7.94 -12.82
C ILE A 70 8.32 8.37 -13.85
N ASP A 71 7.08 7.91 -13.67
CA ASP A 71 5.97 8.24 -14.57
C ASP A 71 5.58 9.73 -14.49
N GLY A 72 5.63 10.32 -13.29
CA GLY A 72 5.38 11.75 -13.09
C GLY A 72 6.42 12.64 -13.79
N TRP A 73 7.69 12.23 -13.75
CA TRP A 73 8.75 12.89 -14.50
C TRP A 73 8.55 12.73 -16.02
N ALA A 74 8.26 11.52 -16.49
CA ALA A 74 7.98 11.25 -17.90
C ALA A 74 6.78 12.07 -18.42
N LEU A 75 5.72 12.16 -17.61
CA LEU A 75 4.53 12.95 -17.95
C LEU A 75 4.86 14.45 -18.10
N LYS A 76 5.69 14.98 -17.18
CA LYS A 76 6.16 16.36 -17.25
C LYS A 76 6.96 16.61 -18.54
N ILE A 77 7.89 15.73 -18.88
CA ILE A 77 8.69 15.85 -20.10
C ILE A 77 7.81 15.80 -21.35
N ALA A 78 6.92 14.81 -21.48
CA ALA A 78 5.99 14.71 -22.59
C ALA A 78 5.10 15.96 -22.74
N GLY A 79 4.65 16.53 -21.59
CA GLY A 79 3.88 17.77 -21.59
C GLY A 79 4.68 19.01 -22.00
N CYS A 80 6.00 19.03 -21.76
CA CYS A 80 6.88 20.10 -22.23
C CYS A 80 7.19 19.99 -23.73
N PHE A 81 7.17 18.79 -24.30
CA PHE A 81 7.53 18.51 -25.71
C PHE A 81 6.46 17.70 -26.44
N PRO A 82 5.20 18.17 -26.50
CA PRO A 82 4.09 17.38 -27.06
C PRO A 82 4.27 17.04 -28.53
N GLY A 83 4.92 17.91 -29.29
CA GLY A 83 5.22 17.67 -30.73
C GLY A 83 6.28 16.57 -30.96
N LEU A 84 7.12 16.29 -29.97
CA LEU A 84 8.16 15.27 -30.04
C LEU A 84 7.74 13.96 -29.32
N CYS A 85 6.66 14.01 -28.55
CA CYS A 85 6.08 12.89 -27.81
C CYS A 85 4.61 12.67 -28.18
N PRO A 86 4.27 12.33 -29.42
CA PRO A 86 2.89 12.07 -29.79
C PRO A 86 2.39 10.81 -29.08
N LEU A 87 1.48 10.96 -28.13
CA LEU A 87 0.83 9.86 -27.44
C LEU A 87 -0.53 9.62 -28.12
N GLY A 88 -0.66 8.47 -28.78
CA GLY A 88 -1.90 8.12 -29.51
C GLY A 88 -3.08 7.70 -28.62
N VAL A 89 -2.88 7.67 -27.28
CA VAL A 89 -3.86 7.21 -26.29
C VAL A 89 -3.80 8.15 -25.10
N GLY A 90 -4.95 8.50 -24.54
CA GLY A 90 -5.04 9.33 -23.34
C GLY A 90 -4.97 8.53 -22.02
N PRO A 91 -4.88 9.25 -20.87
CA PRO A 91 -4.75 8.64 -19.55
C PRO A 91 -5.96 7.83 -19.09
N GLU A 92 -7.08 7.89 -19.78
CA GLU A 92 -8.29 7.08 -19.55
C GLU A 92 -8.04 5.58 -19.76
N ASN A 93 -7.01 5.23 -20.54
CA ASN A 93 -6.53 3.85 -20.71
C ASN A 93 -5.10 3.70 -20.14
N PRO A 94 -4.94 3.59 -18.82
CA PRO A 94 -3.64 3.63 -18.16
C PRO A 94 -2.73 2.45 -18.56
N THR A 95 -3.31 1.30 -18.93
CA THR A 95 -2.54 0.10 -19.30
C THR A 95 -1.79 0.25 -20.63
N VAL A 96 -2.25 1.13 -21.51
CA VAL A 96 -1.59 1.45 -22.78
C VAL A 96 -0.86 2.79 -22.68
N PHE A 97 -1.44 3.76 -21.98
CA PHE A 97 -0.93 5.12 -21.87
C PHE A 97 0.48 5.16 -21.23
N TYR A 98 0.65 4.59 -20.01
CA TYR A 98 1.93 4.68 -19.32
C TYR A 98 3.08 3.95 -20.03
N PRO A 99 2.90 2.73 -20.59
CA PRO A 99 3.91 2.11 -21.44
C PRO A 99 4.30 2.96 -22.64
N SER A 100 3.33 3.56 -23.34
CA SER A 100 3.59 4.43 -24.49
C SER A 100 4.32 5.71 -24.09
N LEU A 101 3.94 6.33 -22.98
CA LEU A 101 4.59 7.50 -22.40
C LEU A 101 6.08 7.23 -22.10
N ARG A 102 6.36 6.12 -21.39
CA ARG A 102 7.74 5.76 -21.01
C ARG A 102 8.62 5.55 -22.24
N ARG A 103 8.11 4.82 -23.24
CA ARG A 103 8.83 4.59 -24.51
C ARG A 103 9.08 5.89 -25.26
N ALA A 104 8.07 6.74 -25.43
CA ALA A 104 8.21 8.01 -26.14
C ALA A 104 9.25 8.93 -25.48
N VAL A 105 9.24 9.02 -24.13
CA VAL A 105 10.21 9.84 -23.40
C VAL A 105 11.60 9.21 -23.41
N ARG A 106 11.72 7.88 -23.33
CA ARG A 106 13.00 7.17 -23.51
C ARG A 106 13.59 7.51 -24.89
N ASP A 107 12.78 7.45 -25.94
CA ASP A 107 13.24 7.72 -27.32
C ASP A 107 13.68 9.18 -27.49
N LEU A 108 13.02 10.15 -26.85
CA LEU A 108 13.51 11.54 -26.79
C LEU A 108 14.90 11.67 -26.16
N VAL A 109 15.14 10.91 -25.07
CA VAL A 109 16.45 10.90 -24.39
C VAL A 109 17.51 10.25 -25.27
N VAL A 110 17.20 9.07 -25.82
CA VAL A 110 18.13 8.27 -26.66
C VAL A 110 18.51 9.01 -27.95
N ASN A 111 17.54 9.68 -28.59
CA ASN A 111 17.77 10.43 -29.82
C ASN A 111 18.48 11.79 -29.59
N GLY A 112 18.78 12.14 -28.34
CA GLY A 112 19.50 13.37 -28.04
C GLY A 112 18.64 14.64 -28.02
N ASN A 113 17.34 14.57 -28.32
CA ASN A 113 16.47 15.72 -28.49
C ASN A 113 16.37 16.65 -27.28
N ILE A 114 16.59 16.09 -26.07
CA ILE A 114 16.49 16.82 -24.79
C ILE A 114 17.76 16.67 -23.93
N SER A 115 18.85 16.16 -24.48
CA SER A 115 20.08 15.87 -23.71
C SER A 115 20.66 17.12 -23.06
N GLU A 116 20.77 18.22 -23.79
CA GLU A 116 21.28 19.50 -23.25
C GLU A 116 20.38 20.04 -22.12
N ILE A 117 19.05 19.90 -22.28
CA ILE A 117 18.08 20.36 -21.28
C ILE A 117 18.23 19.54 -19.98
N ILE A 118 18.36 18.21 -20.09
CA ILE A 118 18.54 17.33 -18.93
C ILE A 118 19.84 17.64 -18.21
N THR A 119 20.95 17.71 -18.95
CA THR A 119 22.28 17.98 -18.37
C THR A 119 22.41 19.42 -17.85
N ALA A 120 21.70 20.39 -18.44
CA ALA A 120 21.61 21.74 -17.92
C ALA A 120 20.75 21.85 -16.65
N THR A 121 19.74 20.98 -16.50
CA THR A 121 18.76 21.03 -15.39
C THR A 121 19.22 20.27 -14.15
N TYR A 122 19.83 19.09 -14.32
CA TYR A 122 20.16 18.18 -13.21
C TYR A 122 21.64 17.88 -13.12
N SER A 123 22.14 17.70 -11.90
CA SER A 123 23.51 17.31 -11.62
C SER A 123 23.72 15.79 -11.61
N ARG A 124 22.75 15.05 -11.11
CA ARG A 124 22.83 13.60 -10.88
C ARG A 124 21.43 13.01 -10.79
N LEU A 125 21.31 11.72 -11.13
CA LEU A 125 20.09 10.93 -10.96
C LEU A 125 20.26 9.95 -9.79
N LEU A 126 19.30 9.95 -8.86
CA LEU A 126 19.12 8.93 -7.84
C LEU A 126 17.77 8.25 -8.04
N VAL A 127 17.72 6.92 -8.03
CA VAL A 127 16.46 6.19 -8.17
C VAL A 127 16.24 5.30 -6.96
N ASP A 128 15.16 5.57 -6.22
CA ASP A 128 14.76 4.80 -5.02
C ASP A 128 13.77 3.69 -5.36
N GLU A 129 13.73 2.62 -4.56
CA GLU A 129 12.87 1.44 -4.74
C GLU A 129 13.02 0.80 -6.14
N TYR A 130 14.26 0.67 -6.62
CA TYR A 130 14.53 0.23 -7.99
C TYR A 130 14.03 -1.18 -8.30
N GLN A 131 13.90 -2.05 -7.31
CA GLN A 131 13.34 -3.40 -7.47
C GLN A 131 11.87 -3.42 -7.92
N ASP A 132 11.17 -2.29 -7.83
CA ASP A 132 9.77 -2.16 -8.25
C ASP A 132 9.63 -1.61 -9.69
N CYS A 133 10.74 -1.23 -10.33
CA CYS A 133 10.75 -0.75 -11.70
C CYS A 133 10.48 -1.89 -12.68
N ASN A 134 9.48 -1.73 -13.52
CA ASN A 134 9.29 -2.63 -14.66
C ASN A 134 10.33 -2.39 -15.77
N SER A 135 10.33 -3.23 -16.81
CA SER A 135 11.33 -3.18 -17.89
C SER A 135 11.37 -1.82 -18.60
N GLU A 136 10.22 -1.18 -18.85
CA GLU A 136 10.17 0.13 -19.52
C GLU A 136 10.72 1.26 -18.62
N GLN A 137 10.46 1.20 -17.31
CA GLN A 137 11.03 2.15 -16.36
C GLN A 137 12.54 1.95 -16.19
N HIS A 138 12.99 0.69 -16.23
CA HIS A 138 14.41 0.37 -16.28
C HIS A 138 15.09 0.93 -17.53
N GLU A 139 14.52 0.71 -18.72
CA GLU A 139 15.05 1.24 -19.99
C GLU A 139 15.14 2.77 -19.98
N LEU A 140 14.10 3.46 -19.49
CA LEU A 140 14.12 4.92 -19.35
C LEU A 140 15.22 5.38 -18.38
N THR A 141 15.39 4.69 -17.27
CA THR A 141 16.45 4.99 -16.30
C THR A 141 17.83 4.75 -16.90
N CYS A 142 18.00 3.68 -17.67
CA CYS A 142 19.23 3.40 -18.39
C CYS A 142 19.57 4.52 -19.40
N ALA A 143 18.58 4.99 -20.16
CA ALA A 143 18.79 6.11 -21.09
C ALA A 143 19.21 7.39 -20.35
N LEU A 144 18.56 7.74 -19.25
CA LEU A 144 18.93 8.88 -18.39
C LEU A 144 20.36 8.75 -17.81
N SER A 145 20.77 7.55 -17.48
CA SER A 145 22.10 7.28 -16.92
C SER A 145 23.24 7.44 -17.93
N CYS A 146 22.93 7.55 -19.21
CA CYS A 146 23.91 7.93 -20.23
C CYS A 146 24.19 9.44 -20.23
N LEU A 147 23.29 10.25 -19.66
CA LEU A 147 23.39 11.70 -19.59
C LEU A 147 23.82 12.22 -18.21
N LEU A 148 23.42 11.52 -17.15
CA LEU A 148 23.63 11.93 -15.77
C LEU A 148 24.37 10.84 -14.98
N PRO A 149 25.32 11.19 -14.11
CA PRO A 149 25.82 10.26 -13.09
C PRO A 149 24.65 9.70 -12.31
N THR A 150 24.53 8.37 -12.21
CA THR A 150 23.32 7.70 -11.71
C THR A 150 23.64 6.65 -10.66
N VAL A 151 22.94 6.71 -9.53
CA VAL A 151 22.92 5.63 -8.52
C VAL A 151 21.50 5.17 -8.27
N VAL A 152 21.28 3.86 -8.42
CA VAL A 152 20.01 3.21 -8.13
C VAL A 152 20.09 2.49 -6.80
N PHE A 153 18.98 2.52 -6.02
CA PHE A 153 18.86 1.91 -4.70
C PHE A 153 17.72 0.90 -4.71
N GLY A 154 17.99 -0.33 -4.33
CA GLY A 154 16.96 -1.36 -4.32
C GLY A 154 17.36 -2.60 -3.53
N ASP A 155 16.41 -3.50 -3.35
CA ASP A 155 16.60 -4.82 -2.76
C ASP A 155 15.74 -5.83 -3.50
N PRO A 156 16.32 -6.78 -4.26
CA PRO A 156 15.54 -7.76 -5.03
C PRO A 156 14.61 -8.60 -4.14
N MET A 157 14.95 -8.80 -2.87
CA MET A 157 14.07 -9.49 -1.92
C MET A 157 12.85 -8.68 -1.49
N GLN A 158 12.77 -7.39 -1.83
CA GLN A 158 11.59 -6.56 -1.61
C GLN A 158 10.74 -6.39 -2.87
N CYS A 159 11.05 -7.09 -3.97
CA CYS A 159 10.27 -7.09 -5.21
C CYS A 159 9.01 -7.95 -5.04
N ILE A 160 7.86 -7.32 -4.82
CA ILE A 160 6.54 -7.97 -4.69
C ILE A 160 5.49 -7.42 -5.68
N PHE A 161 5.88 -6.49 -6.58
CA PHE A 161 5.02 -5.87 -7.59
C PHE A 161 5.05 -6.60 -8.95
N ASN A 162 5.18 -7.93 -8.98
CA ASN A 162 5.35 -8.73 -10.20
C ASN A 162 4.16 -8.68 -11.18
N PHE A 163 3.08 -7.98 -10.85
CA PHE A 163 1.87 -7.85 -11.68
C PHE A 163 1.81 -6.54 -12.48
N SER A 164 2.74 -5.60 -12.30
CA SER A 164 2.71 -4.29 -12.96
C SER A 164 3.36 -4.28 -14.36
N GLY A 165 3.70 -5.45 -14.90
CA GLY A 165 4.36 -5.63 -16.21
C GLY A 165 5.58 -6.54 -16.11
N PRO A 166 6.28 -6.78 -17.23
CA PRO A 166 7.52 -7.55 -17.22
C PRO A 166 8.59 -6.83 -16.40
N MET A 167 9.18 -7.57 -15.44
CA MET A 167 10.25 -7.06 -14.59
C MET A 167 11.62 -7.37 -15.18
N PRO A 168 12.59 -6.48 -15.10
CA PRO A 168 13.95 -6.77 -15.51
C PRO A 168 14.54 -7.87 -14.62
N ASN A 169 15.32 -8.76 -15.20
CA ASN A 169 16.09 -9.73 -14.42
C ASN A 169 17.13 -8.99 -13.61
N TRP A 170 17.08 -9.14 -12.27
CA TRP A 170 17.96 -8.39 -11.39
C TRP A 170 19.44 -8.63 -11.68
N ASN A 171 19.87 -9.89 -11.70
CA ASN A 171 21.27 -10.24 -11.88
C ASN A 171 21.76 -10.03 -13.32
N GLN A 172 20.94 -10.43 -14.32
CA GLN A 172 21.34 -10.40 -15.73
C GLN A 172 21.16 -9.04 -16.40
N THR A 173 20.27 -8.22 -15.88
CA THR A 173 19.92 -6.93 -16.50
C THR A 173 20.31 -5.75 -15.60
N VAL A 174 19.82 -5.74 -14.34
CA VAL A 174 20.04 -4.57 -13.46
C VAL A 174 21.47 -4.49 -12.99
N GLU A 175 22.03 -5.55 -12.41
CA GLU A 175 23.42 -5.56 -11.89
C GLU A 175 24.47 -5.48 -13.01
N THR A 176 24.13 -6.00 -14.21
CA THR A 176 25.02 -5.88 -15.38
C THR A 176 25.12 -4.44 -15.84
N PHE A 177 24.02 -3.68 -15.83
CA PHE A 177 24.00 -2.30 -16.28
C PHE A 177 24.43 -1.30 -15.18
N PHE A 178 24.04 -1.53 -13.93
CA PHE A 178 24.42 -0.76 -12.75
C PHE A 178 25.28 -1.64 -11.83
N PRO A 179 26.63 -1.59 -11.94
CA PRO A 179 27.52 -2.38 -11.08
C PRO A 179 27.25 -2.12 -9.60
N THR A 180 27.21 -3.17 -8.81
CA THR A 180 26.97 -3.07 -7.36
C THR A 180 28.14 -2.35 -6.68
N LEU A 181 27.90 -1.15 -6.18
CA LEU A 181 28.87 -0.34 -5.41
C LEU A 181 29.01 -0.87 -3.99
N ALA A 182 27.88 -1.24 -3.38
CA ALA A 182 27.84 -1.79 -2.04
C ALA A 182 26.51 -2.47 -1.73
N THR A 183 26.55 -3.34 -0.71
CA THR A 183 25.37 -3.85 0.00
C THR A 183 25.40 -3.29 1.42
N LEU A 184 24.31 -2.61 1.83
CA LEU A 184 24.17 -2.09 3.19
C LEU A 184 23.94 -3.27 4.16
N GLN A 185 24.70 -3.30 5.27
CA GLN A 185 24.70 -4.42 6.22
C GLN A 185 24.29 -4.03 7.64
N THR A 186 24.16 -2.73 7.93
CA THR A 186 23.84 -2.28 9.29
C THR A 186 22.31 -2.16 9.45
N PRO A 187 21.69 -2.96 10.29
CA PRO A 187 20.22 -2.99 10.45
C PRO A 187 19.77 -1.84 11.39
N TRP A 188 19.89 -0.61 10.93
CA TRP A 188 19.65 0.61 11.72
C TRP A 188 18.27 0.68 12.36
N ARG A 189 17.23 0.16 11.70
CA ARG A 189 15.88 0.15 12.24
C ARG A 189 15.84 -0.57 13.59
N TRP A 190 16.43 -1.74 13.64
CA TRP A 190 16.42 -2.61 14.82
C TRP A 190 17.44 -2.16 15.87
N ASN A 191 18.59 -1.64 15.45
CA ASN A 191 19.56 -1.02 16.37
C ASN A 191 18.91 0.17 17.10
N ASN A 192 18.18 1.03 16.38
CA ASN A 192 17.46 2.16 16.99
C ASN A 192 16.26 1.72 17.86
N ALA A 193 15.65 0.57 17.57
CA ALA A 193 14.60 -0.04 18.39
C ALA A 193 15.15 -0.87 19.55
N GLN A 194 16.46 -0.93 19.75
CA GLN A 194 17.15 -1.74 20.77
C GLN A 194 16.92 -3.25 20.62
N THR A 195 16.77 -3.73 19.40
CA THR A 195 16.60 -5.14 19.05
C THR A 195 17.60 -5.58 17.97
N PRO A 196 18.91 -5.39 18.17
CA PRO A 196 19.95 -5.66 17.16
C PRO A 196 19.94 -7.12 16.69
N ASP A 197 19.67 -8.07 17.59
CA ASP A 197 19.63 -9.50 17.27
C ASP A 197 18.51 -9.84 16.29
N LEU A 198 17.35 -9.16 16.40
CA LEU A 198 16.27 -9.27 15.40
C LEU A 198 16.75 -8.78 14.04
N GLY A 199 17.45 -7.65 14.01
CA GLY A 199 17.99 -7.08 12.77
C GLY A 199 19.01 -8.01 12.11
N GLN A 200 19.94 -8.57 12.89
CA GLN A 200 20.93 -9.51 12.41
C GLN A 200 20.28 -10.80 11.88
N TRP A 201 19.34 -11.37 12.64
CA TRP A 201 18.59 -12.55 12.21
C TRP A 201 17.86 -12.30 10.89
N LEU A 202 17.23 -11.14 10.70
CA LEU A 202 16.56 -10.79 9.45
C LEU A 202 17.50 -10.70 8.26
N LEU A 203 18.71 -10.18 8.44
CA LEU A 203 19.74 -10.17 7.39
C LEU A 203 20.19 -11.59 7.02
N GLU A 204 20.32 -12.47 8.00
CA GLU A 204 20.64 -13.89 7.76
C GLU A 204 19.49 -14.59 7.02
N GLN A 205 18.22 -14.38 7.45
CA GLN A 205 17.08 -14.97 6.74
C GLN A 205 16.98 -14.44 5.31
N ARG A 206 17.24 -13.14 5.09
CA ARG A 206 17.31 -12.59 3.73
C ARG A 206 18.33 -13.31 2.87
N HIS A 207 19.51 -13.58 3.40
CA HIS A 207 20.57 -14.30 2.68
C HIS A 207 20.14 -15.71 2.34
N ARG A 208 19.57 -16.46 3.29
CA ARG A 208 19.03 -17.82 3.08
C ARG A 208 17.94 -17.84 2.01
N LEU A 209 17.00 -16.87 2.06
CA LEU A 209 15.94 -16.76 1.06
C LEU A 209 16.48 -16.47 -0.35
N LEU A 210 17.53 -15.65 -0.47
CA LEU A 210 18.21 -15.40 -1.76
C LEU A 210 18.84 -16.68 -2.31
N LEU A 211 19.43 -17.53 -1.46
CA LEU A 211 20.04 -18.80 -1.83
C LEU A 211 19.02 -19.94 -1.97
N ARG A 212 17.73 -19.66 -1.73
CA ARG A 212 16.64 -20.66 -1.68
C ARG A 212 16.89 -21.74 -0.63
N GLU A 213 17.55 -21.38 0.45
CA GLU A 213 17.78 -22.25 1.58
C GLU A 213 16.58 -22.32 2.51
N ARG A 214 16.50 -23.41 3.26
CA ARG A 214 15.46 -23.67 4.24
C ARG A 214 15.59 -22.75 5.47
N ILE A 215 14.48 -22.25 5.96
CA ILE A 215 14.40 -21.48 7.21
C ILE A 215 13.65 -22.30 8.25
N ASP A 216 14.27 -22.53 9.42
CA ASP A 216 13.60 -23.12 10.57
C ASP A 216 13.03 -22.00 11.46
N LEU A 217 11.71 -21.93 11.55
CA LEU A 217 10.99 -20.94 12.35
C LEU A 217 10.99 -21.25 13.86
N ARG A 218 11.49 -22.43 14.28
CA ARG A 218 11.67 -22.78 15.70
C ARG A 218 12.94 -22.19 16.28
N SER A 219 13.95 -21.98 15.45
CA SER A 219 15.27 -21.42 15.81
C SER A 219 15.29 -19.92 15.60
N CYS A 220 14.40 -19.19 16.28
CA CYS A 220 14.27 -17.75 16.19
C CYS A 220 14.80 -17.06 17.46
N PRO A 221 15.30 -15.81 17.38
CA PRO A 221 15.64 -15.02 18.56
C PRO A 221 14.37 -14.65 19.36
N ASP A 222 14.54 -14.25 20.62
CA ASP A 222 13.44 -13.95 21.56
C ASP A 222 12.40 -12.94 21.03
N TYR A 223 12.80 -12.06 20.12
CA TYR A 223 11.93 -11.07 19.47
C TYR A 223 11.05 -11.65 18.38
N VAL A 224 11.27 -12.91 17.97
CA VAL A 224 10.49 -13.62 16.94
C VAL A 224 9.74 -14.77 17.59
N ARG A 225 8.42 -14.71 17.56
CA ARG A 225 7.55 -15.69 18.19
C ARG A 225 6.90 -16.59 17.14
N PHE A 226 7.35 -17.83 17.00
CA PHE A 226 6.68 -18.80 16.17
C PHE A 226 5.46 -19.39 16.88
N ARG A 227 4.35 -19.51 16.17
CA ARG A 227 3.07 -20.06 16.62
C ARG A 227 2.51 -21.04 15.59
N PRO A 228 2.50 -22.36 15.84
CA PRO A 228 1.96 -23.31 14.87
C PRO A 228 0.45 -23.09 14.70
N LEU A 229 -0.02 -23.12 13.44
CA LEU A 229 -1.43 -23.15 13.11
C LEU A 229 -2.02 -24.54 13.44
N LEU A 230 -3.24 -24.54 13.92
CA LEU A 230 -4.02 -25.74 14.22
C LEU A 230 -4.82 -26.16 12.98
N ARG A 231 -5.34 -27.38 12.97
CA ARG A 231 -6.21 -27.87 11.90
C ARG A 231 -7.54 -27.13 11.81
N ASN A 232 -8.06 -26.67 12.95
CA ASN A 232 -9.33 -25.95 13.01
C ASN A 232 -9.12 -24.45 12.74
N HIS A 233 -9.81 -23.92 11.75
CA HIS A 233 -9.73 -22.52 11.36
C HIS A 233 -10.20 -21.55 12.47
N ASN A 234 -11.27 -21.88 13.17
CA ASN A 234 -11.81 -21.00 14.25
C ASN A 234 -10.85 -20.92 15.44
N ASP A 235 -10.20 -22.03 15.79
CA ASP A 235 -9.21 -22.04 16.87
C ASP A 235 -7.98 -21.20 16.50
N ASN A 236 -7.59 -21.21 15.23
CA ASN A 236 -6.51 -20.33 14.73
C ASN A 236 -6.87 -18.86 14.90
N ILE A 237 -8.06 -18.45 14.48
CA ILE A 237 -8.51 -17.07 14.62
C ILE A 237 -8.50 -16.66 16.12
N GLN A 238 -9.00 -17.51 17.01
CA GLN A 238 -8.98 -17.21 18.45
C GLN A 238 -7.57 -17.07 19.00
N ARG A 239 -6.61 -17.93 18.57
CA ARG A 239 -5.21 -17.84 18.98
C ARG A 239 -4.56 -16.57 18.47
N GLN A 240 -4.77 -16.23 17.20
CA GLN A 240 -4.29 -15.00 16.58
C GLN A 240 -4.83 -13.76 17.29
N GLN A 241 -6.12 -13.76 17.68
CA GLN A 241 -6.74 -12.71 18.47
C GLN A 241 -6.11 -12.58 19.86
N ARG A 242 -5.92 -13.71 20.57
CA ARG A 242 -5.28 -13.70 21.91
C ARG A 242 -3.86 -13.13 21.84
N GLU A 243 -3.08 -13.52 20.84
CA GLU A 243 -1.72 -13.00 20.65
C GLU A 243 -1.73 -11.50 20.36
N TYR A 244 -2.62 -11.04 19.47
CA TYR A 244 -2.80 -9.62 19.18
C TYR A 244 -3.18 -8.82 20.44
N TYR A 245 -4.17 -9.25 21.19
CA TYR A 245 -4.56 -8.56 22.42
C TYR A 245 -3.51 -8.67 23.54
N SER A 246 -2.71 -9.73 23.56
CA SER A 246 -1.57 -9.84 24.46
C SER A 246 -0.51 -8.77 24.16
N LEU A 247 -0.20 -8.56 22.87
CA LEU A 247 0.69 -7.48 22.43
C LEU A 247 0.14 -6.10 22.85
N LEU A 248 -1.14 -5.84 22.63
CA LEU A 248 -1.75 -4.54 22.99
C LEU A 248 -1.76 -4.28 24.50
N ARG A 249 -1.92 -5.32 25.32
CA ARG A 249 -1.85 -5.18 26.78
C ARG A 249 -0.43 -4.91 27.25
N GLN A 250 0.55 -5.57 26.63
CA GLN A 250 1.96 -5.41 26.98
C GLN A 250 2.52 -4.07 26.48
N PHE A 251 2.05 -3.62 25.30
CA PHE A 251 2.56 -2.43 24.61
C PHE A 251 1.40 -1.55 24.10
N PRO A 252 0.68 -0.85 24.99
CA PRO A 252 -0.56 -0.14 24.63
C PRO A 252 -0.36 1.02 23.68
N ASN A 253 0.83 1.62 23.64
CA ASN A 253 1.16 2.79 22.81
C ASN A 253 1.92 2.43 21.52
N ASP A 254 2.32 1.17 21.37
CA ASP A 254 3.09 0.74 20.22
C ASP A 254 2.20 0.46 19.01
N SER A 255 2.78 0.65 17.84
CA SER A 255 2.13 0.38 16.56
C SER A 255 2.16 -1.12 16.23
N VAL A 256 1.06 -1.62 15.67
CA VAL A 256 0.94 -3.04 15.29
C VAL A 256 0.43 -3.16 13.86
N LEU A 257 1.19 -3.85 13.02
CA LEU A 257 0.75 -4.25 11.69
C LEU A 257 0.45 -5.76 11.66
N VAL A 258 -0.75 -6.10 11.18
CA VAL A 258 -1.16 -7.48 10.96
C VAL A 258 -1.09 -7.78 9.47
N LEU A 259 -0.30 -8.79 9.09
CA LEU A 259 -0.14 -9.22 7.71
C LEU A 259 -1.01 -10.45 7.46
N GLY A 260 -2.05 -10.26 6.66
CA GLY A 260 -2.96 -11.32 6.25
C GLY A 260 -2.71 -11.79 4.83
N ASP A 261 -3.51 -12.76 4.39
CA ASP A 261 -3.43 -13.36 3.06
C ASP A 261 -3.46 -12.29 1.94
N SER A 262 -2.48 -12.33 1.04
CA SER A 262 -2.38 -11.38 -0.07
C SER A 262 -3.46 -11.59 -1.14
N ARG A 263 -3.98 -12.80 -1.29
CA ARG A 263 -4.97 -13.17 -2.31
C ARG A 263 -6.41 -13.08 -1.83
N ARG A 264 -6.63 -13.28 -0.51
CA ARG A 264 -7.98 -13.36 0.08
C ARG A 264 -8.25 -12.16 1.00
N ALA A 265 -8.78 -11.07 0.46
CA ALA A 265 -9.18 -9.91 1.25
C ALA A 265 -10.20 -10.27 2.35
N SER A 266 -11.12 -11.22 2.06
CA SER A 266 -12.13 -11.67 3.03
C SER A 266 -11.55 -12.22 4.34
N SER A 267 -10.39 -12.89 4.30
CA SER A 267 -9.75 -13.39 5.52
C SER A 267 -9.26 -12.25 6.41
N ARG A 268 -8.72 -11.19 5.82
CA ARG A 268 -8.30 -9.97 6.53
C ARG A 268 -9.50 -9.24 7.13
N HIS A 269 -10.60 -9.13 6.37
CA HIS A 269 -11.85 -8.53 6.84
C HIS A 269 -12.44 -9.32 8.01
N GLN A 270 -12.48 -10.65 7.92
CA GLN A 270 -12.96 -11.52 9.02
C GLN A 270 -12.13 -11.36 10.30
N PHE A 271 -10.81 -11.22 10.18
CA PHE A 271 -9.96 -10.93 11.32
C PHE A 271 -10.32 -9.55 11.92
N ALA A 272 -10.40 -8.50 11.10
CA ALA A 272 -10.73 -7.15 11.53
C ALA A 272 -12.13 -7.03 12.14
N GLN A 273 -13.11 -7.77 11.63
CA GLN A 273 -14.47 -7.85 12.21
C GLN A 273 -14.48 -8.33 13.66
N ARG A 274 -13.52 -9.15 14.04
CA ARG A 274 -13.43 -9.76 15.39
C ARG A 274 -12.50 -9.04 16.36
N ILE A 275 -11.77 -8.03 15.87
CA ILE A 275 -10.76 -7.28 16.63
C ILE A 275 -11.20 -5.83 16.80
N ASN A 276 -11.19 -5.31 18.02
CA ASN A 276 -11.45 -3.90 18.27
C ASN A 276 -10.19 -3.06 18.05
N GLY A 277 -10.34 -1.89 17.42
CA GLY A 277 -9.28 -0.90 17.24
C GLY A 277 -8.22 -1.30 16.22
N ILE A 278 -8.58 -2.08 15.19
CA ILE A 278 -7.75 -2.37 14.03
C ILE A 278 -8.46 -1.88 12.78
N ASP A 279 -7.74 -1.19 11.90
CA ASP A 279 -8.25 -0.70 10.62
C ASP A 279 -7.75 -1.56 9.47
N VAL A 280 -8.61 -1.82 8.48
CA VAL A 280 -8.22 -2.48 7.24
C VAL A 280 -7.57 -1.46 6.31
N VAL A 281 -6.36 -1.77 5.84
CA VAL A 281 -5.71 -1.01 4.76
C VAL A 281 -6.34 -1.42 3.44
N GLU A 282 -7.02 -0.49 2.81
CA GLU A 282 -7.75 -0.72 1.56
C GLU A 282 -6.82 -0.64 0.35
N PRO A 283 -7.07 -1.45 -0.70
CA PRO A 283 -6.36 -1.31 -1.96
C PRO A 283 -6.73 0.00 -2.66
N VAL A 284 -5.80 0.56 -3.40
CA VAL A 284 -5.98 1.84 -4.11
C VAL A 284 -7.09 1.80 -5.15
N ASP A 285 -7.34 0.62 -5.75
CA ASP A 285 -8.36 0.43 -6.79
C ASP A 285 -9.79 0.44 -6.25
N LEU A 286 -9.99 0.18 -4.96
CA LEU A 286 -11.30 0.19 -4.28
C LEU A 286 -12.39 -0.54 -5.06
N SER A 287 -12.03 -1.62 -5.74
CA SER A 287 -12.92 -2.33 -6.68
C SER A 287 -14.19 -2.87 -6.05
N ASP A 288 -14.14 -3.26 -4.77
CA ASP A 288 -15.29 -3.71 -4.00
C ASP A 288 -16.23 -2.56 -3.61
N VAL A 289 -15.68 -1.39 -3.25
CA VAL A 289 -16.50 -0.18 -2.99
C VAL A 289 -17.24 0.27 -4.26
N ILE A 290 -16.56 0.21 -5.42
CA ILE A 290 -17.19 0.50 -6.71
C ILE A 290 -18.32 -0.50 -7.01
N LYS A 291 -18.14 -1.79 -6.68
CA LYS A 291 -19.21 -2.80 -6.80
C LYS A 291 -20.37 -2.54 -5.84
N MET A 292 -20.10 -2.13 -4.59
CA MET A 292 -21.15 -1.72 -3.64
C MET A 292 -21.94 -0.53 -4.21
N ALA A 293 -21.26 0.49 -4.72
CA ALA A 293 -21.88 1.66 -5.33
C ALA A 293 -22.76 1.28 -6.54
N ALA A 294 -22.27 0.44 -7.43
CA ALA A 294 -23.05 -0.09 -8.57
C ALA A 294 -24.27 -0.86 -8.10
N SER A 295 -24.13 -1.70 -7.07
CA SER A 295 -25.26 -2.44 -6.49
C SER A 295 -26.36 -1.52 -5.94
N LEU A 296 -25.96 -0.35 -5.40
CA LEU A 296 -26.93 0.66 -4.91
C LEU A 296 -27.58 1.43 -6.05
N ASP A 297 -26.86 1.72 -7.15
CA ASP A 297 -27.44 2.35 -8.35
C ASP A 297 -28.49 1.45 -9.03
N ASP A 298 -28.22 0.13 -9.08
CA ASP A 298 -29.13 -0.88 -9.64
C ASP A 298 -30.30 -1.24 -8.70
N ALA A 299 -30.43 -0.57 -7.55
CA ALA A 299 -31.42 -0.89 -6.55
C ALA A 299 -32.78 -0.25 -6.87
N ASN A 300 -33.85 -0.95 -6.48
CA ASN A 300 -35.22 -0.47 -6.54
C ASN A 300 -35.90 -0.63 -5.16
N ALA A 301 -37.14 -0.22 -5.03
CA ALA A 301 -37.89 -0.28 -3.78
C ALA A 301 -37.94 -1.69 -3.14
N ALA A 302 -37.90 -2.76 -3.94
CA ALA A 302 -37.97 -4.13 -3.43
C ALA A 302 -36.62 -4.62 -2.86
N ASN A 303 -35.47 -4.10 -3.34
CA ASN A 303 -34.17 -4.66 -3.00
C ASN A 303 -33.14 -3.66 -2.43
N VAL A 304 -33.45 -2.36 -2.38
CA VAL A 304 -32.52 -1.34 -1.88
C VAL A 304 -32.11 -1.58 -0.42
N MET A 305 -33.04 -1.96 0.43
CA MET A 305 -32.82 -2.27 1.83
C MET A 305 -31.81 -3.43 2.02
N PRO A 306 -32.07 -4.64 1.48
CA PRO A 306 -31.11 -5.74 1.62
C PRO A 306 -29.74 -5.41 1.01
N ARG A 307 -29.66 -4.68 -0.12
CA ARG A 307 -28.38 -4.28 -0.73
C ARG A 307 -27.61 -3.30 0.15
N LEU A 308 -28.26 -2.28 0.72
CA LEU A 308 -27.61 -1.34 1.62
C LEU A 308 -27.14 -2.02 2.91
N LEU A 309 -27.99 -2.86 3.52
CA LEU A 309 -27.62 -3.61 4.73
C LEU A 309 -26.46 -4.58 4.46
N GLN A 310 -26.41 -5.22 3.29
CA GLN A 310 -25.30 -6.08 2.91
C GLN A 310 -24.00 -5.27 2.73
N ALA A 311 -24.04 -4.14 2.00
CA ALA A 311 -22.90 -3.25 1.85
C ALA A 311 -22.40 -2.74 3.22
N ALA A 312 -23.32 -2.35 4.11
CA ALA A 312 -22.98 -1.94 5.46
C ALA A 312 -22.32 -3.07 6.28
N ALA A 313 -22.78 -4.32 6.14
CA ALA A 313 -22.22 -5.47 6.84
C ALA A 313 -20.79 -5.84 6.36
N GLU A 314 -20.42 -5.44 5.15
CA GLU A 314 -19.04 -5.57 4.64
C GLU A 314 -18.10 -4.49 5.20
N LEU A 315 -18.63 -3.42 5.79
CA LEU A 315 -17.87 -2.26 6.28
C LEU A 315 -17.87 -2.15 7.80
N MET A 316 -18.93 -2.64 8.46
CA MET A 316 -19.14 -2.52 9.90
C MET A 316 -19.75 -3.78 10.51
N THR A 317 -19.53 -3.96 11.81
CA THR A 317 -20.08 -5.10 12.59
C THR A 317 -21.50 -4.81 13.04
N ASN A 318 -22.20 -5.84 13.53
CA ASN A 318 -23.52 -5.74 14.21
C ASN A 318 -24.65 -5.07 13.39
N VAL A 319 -24.50 -5.01 12.06
CA VAL A 319 -25.57 -4.54 11.17
C VAL A 319 -26.82 -5.40 11.31
N GLY A 320 -26.66 -6.73 11.48
CA GLY A 320 -27.75 -7.65 11.74
C GLY A 320 -28.72 -7.78 10.55
N VAL A 321 -28.21 -7.98 9.32
CA VAL A 321 -29.00 -7.94 8.07
C VAL A 321 -30.31 -8.71 8.18
N SER A 322 -30.27 -10.01 8.53
CA SER A 322 -31.46 -10.86 8.58
C SER A 322 -32.43 -10.47 9.69
N THR A 323 -31.95 -10.05 10.85
CA THR A 323 -32.78 -9.61 11.98
C THR A 323 -33.42 -8.28 11.69
N THR A 324 -32.70 -7.35 11.09
CA THR A 324 -33.19 -6.04 10.67
C THR A 324 -34.26 -6.18 9.62
N LEU A 325 -34.07 -6.99 8.56
CA LEU A 325 -35.06 -7.22 7.52
C LEU A 325 -36.36 -7.83 8.08
N ARG A 326 -36.27 -8.83 8.96
CA ARG A 326 -37.46 -9.41 9.63
C ARG A 326 -38.19 -8.38 10.48
N ARG A 327 -37.48 -7.55 11.19
CA ARG A 327 -38.05 -6.49 12.02
C ARG A 327 -38.79 -5.45 11.17
N ILE A 328 -38.19 -4.99 10.06
CA ILE A 328 -38.85 -4.05 9.13
C ILE A 328 -40.09 -4.66 8.52
N SER A 329 -40.07 -5.93 8.08
CA SER A 329 -41.25 -6.61 7.58
C SER A 329 -42.38 -6.66 8.63
N SER A 330 -42.07 -6.83 9.92
CA SER A 330 -43.04 -6.78 11.00
C SER A 330 -43.64 -5.37 11.18
N ILE A 331 -42.81 -4.34 11.07
CA ILE A 331 -43.25 -2.93 11.17
C ILE A 331 -44.19 -2.59 10.00
N GLN A 332 -43.81 -2.92 8.77
CA GLN A 332 -44.58 -2.67 7.57
C GLN A 332 -45.95 -3.40 7.59
N ALA A 333 -46.01 -4.56 8.23
CA ALA A 333 -47.23 -5.32 8.42
C ALA A 333 -48.09 -4.89 9.63
N GLY A 334 -47.67 -3.82 10.37
CA GLY A 334 -48.36 -3.36 11.58
C GLY A 334 -48.33 -4.34 12.76
N ARG A 335 -47.39 -5.30 12.77
CA ARG A 335 -47.28 -6.36 13.80
C ARG A 335 -46.21 -6.09 14.87
N ASN A 336 -45.64 -4.89 14.84
CA ASN A 336 -44.61 -4.49 15.81
C ASN A 336 -45.24 -4.19 17.19
N ARG A 337 -44.60 -4.72 18.25
CA ARG A 337 -45.02 -4.47 19.65
C ARG A 337 -44.36 -3.25 20.27
N THR A 338 -43.24 -2.83 19.74
CA THR A 338 -42.46 -1.67 20.21
C THR A 338 -42.39 -0.61 19.10
N ALA A 339 -42.35 0.66 19.47
CA ALA A 339 -42.19 1.77 18.52
C ALA A 339 -40.91 1.60 17.67
N PRO A 340 -40.97 1.95 16.36
CA PRO A 340 -39.81 1.90 15.51
C PRO A 340 -38.72 2.91 15.96
N SER A 341 -37.48 2.50 15.92
CA SER A 341 -36.30 3.39 16.12
C SER A 341 -36.10 4.34 14.93
N SER A 342 -35.23 5.35 15.10
CA SER A 342 -34.85 6.27 14.00
C SER A 342 -34.29 5.52 12.78
N LEU A 343 -33.44 4.51 12.99
CA LEU A 343 -32.91 3.65 11.95
C LEU A 343 -34.02 2.83 11.25
N GLU A 344 -34.95 2.25 12.03
CA GLU A 344 -36.06 1.47 11.48
C GLU A 344 -37.00 2.34 10.63
N ASN A 345 -37.28 3.57 11.08
CA ASN A 345 -38.04 4.56 10.30
C ASN A 345 -37.33 4.95 9.00
N ALA A 346 -36.02 5.18 9.04
CA ALA A 346 -35.23 5.48 7.85
C ALA A 346 -35.20 4.31 6.86
N LEU A 347 -35.13 3.06 7.32
CA LEU A 347 -35.21 1.88 6.48
C LEU A 347 -36.59 1.73 5.82
N VAL A 348 -37.67 2.03 6.53
CA VAL A 348 -39.04 2.06 5.96
C VAL A 348 -39.13 3.16 4.90
N ALA A 349 -38.65 4.37 5.18
CA ALA A 349 -38.62 5.48 4.22
C ALA A 349 -37.78 5.14 2.98
N LEU A 350 -36.67 4.44 3.15
CA LEU A 350 -35.83 3.96 2.05
C LEU A 350 -36.53 2.97 1.16
N ALA A 351 -37.30 2.03 1.73
CA ALA A 351 -38.11 1.08 0.97
C ALA A 351 -39.24 1.72 0.16
N LEU A 352 -39.83 2.79 0.70
CA LEU A 352 -40.89 3.54 0.02
C LEU A 352 -40.33 4.45 -1.08
N ALA A 353 -39.18 5.06 -0.85
CA ALA A 353 -38.53 5.99 -1.76
C ALA A 353 -37.02 5.71 -1.79
N PRO A 354 -36.50 4.94 -2.75
CA PRO A 354 -35.08 4.56 -2.85
C PRO A 354 -34.20 5.72 -3.41
N THR A 355 -34.24 6.87 -2.75
CA THR A 355 -33.46 8.04 -3.11
C THR A 355 -32.05 7.96 -2.55
N ARG A 356 -31.08 8.61 -3.20
CA ARG A 356 -29.70 8.73 -2.72
C ARG A 356 -29.65 9.38 -1.33
N GLN A 357 -30.54 10.32 -1.03
CA GLN A 357 -30.65 10.96 0.28
C GLN A 357 -31.09 9.96 1.37
N ASN A 358 -32.06 9.08 1.07
CA ASN A 358 -32.49 8.06 2.01
C ASN A 358 -31.41 6.97 2.22
N ILE A 359 -30.67 6.60 1.16
CA ILE A 359 -29.48 5.72 1.27
C ILE A 359 -28.46 6.34 2.21
N ARG A 360 -28.12 7.63 2.02
CA ARG A 360 -27.18 8.36 2.88
C ARG A 360 -27.62 8.40 4.33
N THR A 361 -28.86 8.82 4.57
CA THR A 361 -29.42 8.94 5.93
C THR A 361 -29.41 7.58 6.65
N THR A 362 -29.81 6.52 5.96
CA THR A 362 -29.84 5.16 6.54
C THR A 362 -28.42 4.66 6.84
N LEU A 363 -27.44 4.91 5.96
CA LEU A 363 -26.04 4.52 6.17
C LEU A 363 -25.43 5.21 7.39
N LEU A 364 -25.72 6.50 7.61
CA LEU A 364 -25.27 7.24 8.79
C LEU A 364 -25.90 6.69 10.08
N LEU A 365 -27.21 6.41 10.08
CA LEU A 365 -27.88 5.82 11.25
C LEU A 365 -27.41 4.39 11.55
N LEU A 366 -26.97 3.63 10.54
CA LEU A 366 -26.34 2.32 10.73
C LEU A 366 -24.98 2.46 11.41
N GLU A 367 -24.20 3.49 11.06
CA GLU A 367 -22.90 3.78 11.68
C GLU A 367 -23.06 4.20 13.15
N GLU A 368 -24.12 4.96 13.48
CA GLU A 368 -24.46 5.44 14.82
C GLU A 368 -25.17 4.39 15.68
N LYS A 369 -25.58 3.27 15.10
CA LYS A 369 -26.28 2.21 15.84
C LYS A 369 -25.41 1.69 16.96
N GLU A 370 -25.99 1.52 18.16
CA GLU A 370 -25.33 0.95 19.34
C GLU A 370 -24.66 -0.40 19.00
N GLU A 371 -23.47 -0.62 19.56
CA GLU A 371 -22.60 -1.78 19.32
C GLU A 371 -22.07 -1.92 17.87
N THR A 372 -22.43 -1.04 16.95
CA THR A 372 -21.84 -1.01 15.61
C THR A 372 -20.42 -0.50 15.69
N ARG A 373 -19.51 -1.18 14.99
CA ARG A 373 -18.13 -0.75 14.87
C ARG A 373 -17.69 -0.83 13.40
N VAL A 374 -17.19 0.27 12.89
CA VAL A 374 -16.57 0.34 11.57
C VAL A 374 -15.19 -0.33 11.63
N PHE A 375 -14.95 -1.33 10.77
CA PHE A 375 -13.66 -2.00 10.66
C PHE A 375 -12.96 -1.73 9.31
N ARG A 376 -13.71 -1.16 8.34
CA ARG A 376 -13.20 -0.68 7.05
C ARG A 376 -13.49 0.80 6.87
N ALA A 377 -12.88 1.61 7.74
CA ALA A 377 -13.14 3.05 7.78
C ALA A 377 -12.82 3.74 6.45
N GLY A 378 -11.72 3.36 5.79
CA GLY A 378 -11.34 3.90 4.49
C GLY A 378 -12.38 3.64 3.39
N ALA A 379 -12.91 2.42 3.32
CA ALA A 379 -13.94 2.03 2.36
C ALA A 379 -15.29 2.72 2.64
N LEU A 380 -15.71 2.77 3.92
CA LEU A 380 -16.93 3.49 4.33
C LEU A 380 -16.86 4.97 3.96
N HIS A 381 -15.72 5.61 4.22
CA HIS A 381 -15.52 7.03 3.89
C HIS A 381 -15.70 7.28 2.39
N VAL A 382 -15.07 6.44 1.55
CA VAL A 382 -15.21 6.56 0.09
C VAL A 382 -16.66 6.34 -0.37
N LEU A 383 -17.36 5.35 0.19
CA LEU A 383 -18.76 5.12 -0.15
C LEU A 383 -19.65 6.33 0.25
N LYS A 384 -19.43 6.90 1.43
CA LYS A 384 -20.14 8.10 1.90
C LYS A 384 -19.87 9.31 0.99
N ASP A 385 -18.61 9.55 0.63
CA ASP A 385 -18.23 10.63 -0.28
C ASP A 385 -18.82 10.44 -1.67
N ALA A 386 -18.85 9.20 -2.19
CA ALA A 386 -19.46 8.88 -3.48
C ALA A 386 -20.97 9.15 -3.48
N ILE A 387 -21.67 8.77 -2.41
CA ILE A 387 -23.11 9.07 -2.26
C ILE A 387 -23.31 10.59 -2.19
N ASN A 388 -22.52 11.32 -1.38
CA ASN A 388 -22.61 12.77 -1.27
C ASN A 388 -22.35 13.48 -2.62
N LEU A 389 -21.32 13.05 -3.35
CA LEU A 389 -21.02 13.59 -4.68
C LEU A 389 -22.16 13.34 -5.66
N SER A 390 -22.76 12.15 -5.64
CA SER A 390 -23.91 11.81 -6.50
C SER A 390 -25.18 12.59 -6.15
N ILE A 391 -25.34 13.05 -4.91
CA ILE A 391 -26.44 13.95 -4.50
C ILE A 391 -26.21 15.36 -5.03
N SER A 392 -24.96 15.87 -4.92
CA SER A 392 -24.62 17.23 -5.37
C SER A 392 -24.43 17.32 -6.90
N SER A 393 -24.20 16.20 -7.58
CA SER A 393 -24.07 16.10 -9.04
C SER A 393 -25.02 15.01 -9.55
N PRO A 394 -26.34 15.32 -9.72
CA PRO A 394 -27.36 14.33 -10.06
C PRO A 394 -27.18 13.61 -11.41
N ASP A 395 -26.39 14.19 -12.30
CA ASP A 395 -25.95 13.63 -13.58
C ASP A 395 -25.04 12.42 -13.43
N LYS A 396 -24.40 12.25 -12.27
CA LYS A 396 -23.50 11.12 -11.96
C LYS A 396 -24.18 10.09 -11.10
N SER A 397 -23.98 8.82 -11.41
CA SER A 397 -24.34 7.69 -10.55
C SER A 397 -23.44 7.63 -9.30
N ILE A 398 -23.83 6.83 -8.29
CA ILE A 398 -22.97 6.57 -7.12
C ILE A 398 -21.68 5.87 -7.56
N ARG A 399 -21.77 4.95 -8.53
CA ARG A 399 -20.62 4.26 -9.12
C ARG A 399 -19.64 5.21 -9.81
N GLU A 400 -20.15 6.12 -10.65
CA GLU A 400 -19.29 7.11 -11.32
C GLU A 400 -18.65 8.05 -10.30
N SER A 401 -19.40 8.48 -9.30
CA SER A 401 -18.90 9.28 -8.19
C SER A 401 -17.81 8.55 -7.39
N ALA A 402 -17.99 7.24 -7.10
CA ALA A 402 -16.95 6.43 -6.45
C ALA A 402 -15.69 6.32 -7.30
N SER A 403 -15.81 6.25 -8.63
CA SER A 403 -14.66 6.26 -9.54
C SER A 403 -13.92 7.59 -9.51
N VAL A 404 -14.62 8.72 -9.44
CA VAL A 404 -14.01 10.05 -9.30
C VAL A 404 -13.25 10.15 -7.97
N ILE A 405 -13.85 9.75 -6.84
CA ILE A 405 -13.21 9.77 -5.53
C ILE A 405 -11.97 8.87 -5.51
N ARG A 406 -12.03 7.69 -6.14
CA ARG A 406 -10.88 6.79 -6.29
C ARG A 406 -9.71 7.49 -7.01
N GLU A 407 -9.97 8.15 -8.14
CA GLU A 407 -8.91 8.86 -8.88
C GLU A 407 -8.35 10.04 -8.06
N GLN A 408 -9.19 10.80 -7.36
CA GLN A 408 -8.71 11.86 -6.45
C GLN A 408 -7.77 11.30 -5.38
N ARG A 409 -8.10 10.15 -4.76
CA ARG A 409 -7.23 9.50 -3.77
C ARG A 409 -5.90 9.02 -4.36
N ARG A 410 -5.90 8.54 -5.60
CA ARG A 410 -4.65 8.19 -6.31
C ARG A 410 -3.71 9.38 -6.43
N TYR A 411 -4.23 10.58 -6.72
CA TYR A 411 -3.42 11.80 -6.84
C TYR A 411 -2.99 12.37 -5.50
N GLN A 412 -3.82 12.28 -4.47
CA GLN A 412 -3.52 12.83 -3.14
C GLN A 412 -2.60 11.91 -2.32
N GLY A 413 -2.40 10.67 -2.75
CA GLY A 413 -1.70 9.64 -2.00
C GLY A 413 -2.60 8.92 -1.00
N GLU A 414 -2.12 7.80 -0.47
CA GLU A 414 -2.83 7.03 0.54
C GLU A 414 -3.00 7.85 1.83
N GLY A 415 -4.17 7.76 2.42
CA GLY A 415 -4.47 8.36 3.72
C GLY A 415 -3.52 7.83 4.80
N ARG A 416 -3.46 8.52 5.93
CA ARG A 416 -2.63 8.13 7.07
C ARG A 416 -3.04 6.74 7.56
N VAL A 417 -2.11 5.77 7.47
CA VAL A 417 -2.34 4.43 8.01
C VAL A 417 -2.44 4.52 9.53
N SER A 418 -3.44 3.87 10.09
CA SER A 418 -3.68 3.83 11.54
C SER A 418 -2.52 3.13 12.27
N HIS A 419 -2.32 3.50 13.53
CA HIS A 419 -1.33 2.87 14.43
C HIS A 419 -1.50 1.35 14.54
N ARG A 420 -2.70 0.85 14.24
CA ARG A 420 -3.07 -0.57 14.29
C ARG A 420 -3.83 -0.92 13.04
N SER A 421 -3.18 -1.62 12.14
CA SER A 421 -3.74 -1.90 10.82
C SER A 421 -3.53 -3.34 10.38
N ILE A 422 -4.43 -3.82 9.53
CA ILE A 422 -4.29 -5.10 8.84
C ILE A 422 -4.31 -4.90 7.33
N GLY A 423 -3.39 -5.56 6.64
CA GLY A 423 -3.30 -5.53 5.18
C GLY A 423 -2.63 -6.76 4.61
N SER A 424 -2.51 -6.84 3.29
CA SER A 424 -1.60 -7.78 2.64
C SER A 424 -0.16 -7.27 2.70
N THR A 425 0.80 -8.12 2.43
CA THR A 425 2.22 -7.75 2.32
C THR A 425 2.41 -6.57 1.36
N LEU A 426 1.68 -6.59 0.24
CA LEU A 426 1.70 -5.54 -0.77
C LEU A 426 1.20 -4.19 -0.23
N LEU A 427 0.05 -4.19 0.46
CA LEU A 427 -0.56 -2.97 1.00
C LEU A 427 0.24 -2.37 2.15
N LEU A 428 1.00 -3.20 2.87
CA LEU A 428 1.82 -2.79 4.00
C LEU A 428 3.30 -2.61 3.63
N LYS A 429 3.66 -2.76 2.35
CA LYS A 429 5.02 -2.50 1.89
C LYS A 429 5.39 -1.03 2.12
N GLY A 430 6.63 -0.80 2.58
CA GLY A 430 7.10 0.55 2.91
C GLY A 430 6.66 1.08 4.28
N LEU A 431 5.65 0.45 4.92
CA LEU A 431 5.25 0.81 6.28
C LEU A 431 6.15 0.12 7.32
N GLU A 432 6.35 0.78 8.43
CA GLU A 432 7.12 0.31 9.57
C GLU A 432 6.26 0.36 10.83
N CYS A 433 6.45 -0.59 11.73
CA CYS A 433 5.74 -0.65 13.00
C CYS A 433 6.63 -1.18 14.12
N ASP A 434 6.19 -1.04 15.35
CA ASP A 434 6.87 -1.63 16.50
C ASP A 434 6.74 -3.15 16.49
N HIS A 435 5.52 -3.67 16.28
CA HIS A 435 5.23 -5.10 16.31
C HIS A 435 4.50 -5.53 15.04
N SER A 436 4.91 -6.65 14.44
CA SER A 436 4.20 -7.27 13.33
C SER A 436 3.64 -8.65 13.69
N VAL A 437 2.45 -8.96 13.16
CA VAL A 437 1.80 -10.27 13.31
C VAL A 437 1.50 -10.82 11.93
N ILE A 438 2.11 -11.94 11.55
CA ILE A 438 1.89 -12.64 10.29
C ILE A 438 0.89 -13.76 10.56
N LEU A 439 -0.30 -13.69 9.95
CA LEU A 439 -1.40 -14.62 10.22
C LEU A 439 -1.18 -16.01 9.62
N ASP A 440 -0.49 -16.11 8.49
CA ASP A 440 -0.08 -17.39 7.91
C ASP A 440 1.13 -17.19 6.98
N ALA A 441 2.29 -17.58 7.43
CA ALA A 441 3.53 -17.57 6.65
C ALA A 441 3.64 -18.74 5.66
N GLY A 442 2.89 -19.83 5.88
CA GLY A 442 3.02 -21.06 5.09
C GLY A 442 2.61 -20.94 3.63
N ASN A 443 1.87 -19.88 3.28
CA ASN A 443 1.41 -19.60 1.91
C ASN A 443 2.14 -18.42 1.25
N MET A 444 3.17 -17.88 1.88
CA MET A 444 3.96 -16.75 1.35
C MET A 444 5.09 -17.26 0.43
N GLY A 445 5.41 -16.50 -0.61
CA GLY A 445 6.66 -16.68 -1.36
C GLY A 445 7.85 -16.06 -0.60
N ALA A 446 9.08 -16.32 -1.07
CA ALA A 446 10.30 -15.85 -0.40
C ALA A 446 10.32 -14.32 -0.21
N THR A 447 10.00 -13.56 -1.23
CA THR A 447 9.95 -12.09 -1.18
C THR A 447 8.83 -11.59 -0.28
N ASP A 448 7.64 -12.18 -0.34
CA ASP A 448 6.52 -11.85 0.54
C ASP A 448 6.88 -12.10 2.01
N LEU A 449 7.48 -13.26 2.31
CA LEU A 449 7.91 -13.60 3.66
C LEU A 449 8.95 -12.60 4.18
N TYR A 450 9.97 -12.29 3.39
CA TYR A 450 10.99 -11.33 3.79
C TYR A 450 10.40 -9.93 4.04
N VAL A 451 9.54 -9.45 3.16
CA VAL A 451 8.85 -8.18 3.36
C VAL A 451 7.99 -8.21 4.62
N ALA A 452 7.26 -9.29 4.87
CA ALA A 452 6.43 -9.45 6.06
C ALA A 452 7.25 -9.45 7.36
N LEU A 453 8.33 -10.25 7.40
CA LEU A 453 9.25 -10.33 8.53
C LEU A 453 9.90 -8.99 8.87
N SER A 454 10.21 -8.19 7.85
CA SER A 454 10.90 -6.91 8.00
C SER A 454 10.02 -5.73 8.43
N ARG A 455 8.72 -5.93 8.73
CA ARG A 455 7.83 -4.81 9.14
C ARG A 455 8.00 -4.42 10.60
N GLY A 456 8.12 -5.39 11.52
CA GLY A 456 8.27 -5.16 12.95
C GLY A 456 9.67 -4.72 13.33
N ALA A 457 9.78 -3.62 14.09
CA ALA A 457 11.05 -3.14 14.61
C ALA A 457 11.39 -3.76 15.97
N LYS A 458 10.39 -4.03 16.82
CA LYS A 458 10.58 -4.55 18.18
C LYS A 458 10.27 -6.05 18.28
N SER A 459 9.25 -6.55 17.58
CA SER A 459 8.97 -7.99 17.55
C SER A 459 8.19 -8.41 16.31
N VAL A 460 8.29 -9.72 15.99
CA VAL A 460 7.54 -10.37 14.93
C VAL A 460 6.88 -11.64 15.48
N THR A 461 5.57 -11.75 15.34
CA THR A 461 4.83 -12.99 15.63
C THR A 461 4.46 -13.68 14.33
N ILE A 462 4.85 -14.95 14.18
CA ILE A 462 4.67 -15.72 12.94
C ILE A 462 3.73 -16.89 13.21
N PHE A 463 2.57 -16.89 12.59
CA PHE A 463 1.72 -18.08 12.50
C PHE A 463 2.03 -18.83 11.22
N SER A 464 2.20 -20.16 11.29
CA SER A 464 2.40 -21.02 10.13
C SER A 464 1.93 -22.43 10.41
N GLY A 465 1.40 -23.11 9.39
CA GLY A 465 1.07 -24.53 9.44
C GLY A 465 2.32 -25.42 9.34
N ARG A 466 3.49 -24.83 9.05
CA ARG A 466 4.78 -25.51 8.95
C ARG A 466 5.78 -24.75 9.82
N ASP A 467 6.62 -25.47 10.51
CA ASP A 467 7.73 -24.94 11.31
C ASP A 467 8.99 -24.65 10.47
N GLU A 468 8.99 -25.10 9.22
CA GLU A 468 10.03 -24.86 8.26
C GLU A 468 9.46 -24.22 7.00
N PHE A 469 10.17 -23.22 6.49
CA PHE A 469 9.85 -22.56 5.23
C PHE A 469 10.90 -22.96 4.18
N THR A 470 10.43 -23.47 3.05
CA THR A 470 11.27 -23.73 1.87
C THR A 470 10.78 -22.81 0.76
N PRO A 471 11.64 -21.88 0.28
CA PRO A 471 11.29 -20.89 -0.75
C PRO A 471 10.88 -21.50 -2.08
#